data_13f83e26315b3b68c98f960c2546bb64
#
_entry.id   13f83e26315b3b68c98f960c2546bb64
#
_cell.length_a   1.000
_cell.length_b   1.000
_cell.length_c   1.000
_cell.angle_alpha   90.00
_cell.angle_beta   90.00
_cell.angle_gamma   90.00
#
_symmetry.space_group_name_H-M   'P 1'
#
loop_
_entity.id
_entity.type
_entity.pdbx_description
1 polymer ?
#
loop_
_entity_poly.entity_id
_entity_poly.type
_entity_poly.pdbx_seq_one_letter_code
_entity_poly.pdbx_strand_id
1 'polypeptide(L)'
;YIWRKIYEALANVNNVIQYQPQVISAYPNAKDMCQRILGEALFLRALCHFDLCRVYAQPYNYTSDASHLGVPILLKTPGPDDNVSRESVKKVYLQILADLERAADCFRALNQVEYIMLLYKRSTHYIRESICIWKIGITP
;
A
#
# COMPACT_ATOMS: atom_id res chain seq x y z
N TYR A 1 -16.89 1.09 12.56
CA TYR A 1 -16.77 -0.32 12.15
C TYR A 1 -15.73 -0.51 11.03
N ILE A 2 -15.82 0.20 9.92
CA ILE A 2 -14.94 0.09 8.73
C ILE A 2 -13.48 0.38 9.10
N TRP A 3 -13.20 1.46 9.80
CA TRP A 3 -11.87 1.84 10.28
C TRP A 3 -11.13 0.65 10.94
N ARG A 4 -11.77 0.07 11.96
CA ARG A 4 -11.20 -1.06 12.69
C ARG A 4 -10.93 -2.26 11.79
N LYS A 5 -11.86 -2.58 10.88
CA LYS A 5 -11.72 -3.74 9.98
C LYS A 5 -10.58 -3.58 8.99
N ILE A 6 -10.35 -2.38 8.47
CA ILE A 6 -9.22 -2.14 7.58
C ILE A 6 -7.89 -2.22 8.35
N TYR A 7 -7.81 -1.73 9.59
CA TYR A 7 -6.59 -1.86 10.40
C TYR A 7 -6.33 -3.31 10.86
N GLU A 8 -7.36 -4.11 11.12
CA GLU A 8 -7.23 -5.56 11.34
C GLU A 8 -6.65 -6.25 10.10
N ALA A 9 -7.13 -5.91 8.91
CA ALA A 9 -6.59 -6.41 7.65
C ALA A 9 -5.13 -5.98 7.42
N LEU A 10 -4.80 -4.71 7.71
CA LEU A 10 -3.43 -4.19 7.65
C LEU A 10 -2.48 -4.94 8.56
N ALA A 11 -2.89 -5.29 9.78
CA ALA A 11 -2.06 -6.07 10.70
C ALA A 11 -1.73 -7.46 10.11
N ASN A 12 -2.74 -8.14 9.54
CA ASN A 12 -2.53 -9.44 8.90
C ASN A 12 -1.60 -9.35 7.67
N VAL A 13 -1.79 -8.35 6.82
CA VAL A 13 -0.94 -8.10 5.65
C VAL A 13 0.50 -7.78 6.07
N ASN A 14 0.69 -6.96 7.10
CA ASN A 14 2.01 -6.64 7.62
C ASN A 14 2.73 -7.86 8.17
N ASN A 15 2.02 -8.77 8.85
CA ASN A 15 2.59 -10.04 9.30
C ASN A 15 3.09 -10.88 8.11
N VAL A 16 2.31 -10.99 7.04
CA VAL A 16 2.74 -11.71 5.82
C VAL A 16 4.04 -11.10 5.27
N ILE A 17 4.10 -9.77 5.13
CA ILE A 17 5.28 -9.07 4.61
C ILE A 17 6.50 -9.27 5.53
N GLN A 18 6.29 -9.23 6.83
CA GLN A 18 7.36 -9.34 7.83
C GLN A 18 7.96 -10.74 7.89
N TYR A 19 7.13 -11.79 7.83
CA TYR A 19 7.58 -13.17 8.01
C TYR A 19 8.00 -13.86 6.71
N GLN A 20 7.67 -13.31 5.54
CA GLN A 20 8.00 -13.88 4.24
C GLN A 20 9.50 -14.25 4.07
N PRO A 21 10.50 -13.43 4.49
CA PRO A 21 11.91 -13.80 4.34
C PRO A 21 12.29 -15.05 5.14
N GLN A 22 11.69 -15.25 6.32
CA GLN A 22 11.93 -16.42 7.15
C GLN A 22 11.36 -17.69 6.50
N VAL A 23 10.19 -17.57 5.88
CA VAL A 23 9.57 -18.70 5.14
C VAL A 23 10.44 -19.10 3.95
N ILE A 24 10.97 -18.15 3.18
CA ILE A 24 11.90 -18.46 2.06
C ILE A 24 13.17 -19.12 2.58
N SER A 25 13.72 -18.67 3.70
CA SER A 25 14.92 -19.26 4.29
C SER A 25 14.69 -20.71 4.72
N ALA A 26 13.50 -21.00 5.28
CA ALA A 26 13.14 -22.36 5.71
C ALA A 26 12.76 -23.27 4.52
N TYR A 27 12.15 -22.71 3.48
CA TYR A 27 11.62 -23.45 2.33
C TYR A 27 12.04 -22.77 1.00
N PRO A 28 13.31 -22.94 0.56
CA PRO A 28 13.82 -22.27 -0.66
C PRO A 28 13.02 -22.59 -1.93
N ASN A 29 12.45 -23.80 -2.01
CA ASN A 29 11.62 -24.24 -3.15
C ASN A 29 10.29 -23.47 -3.27
N ALA A 30 9.84 -22.80 -2.20
CA ALA A 30 8.62 -21.98 -2.18
C ALA A 30 8.87 -20.51 -2.56
N LYS A 31 10.08 -20.16 -3.00
CA LYS A 31 10.49 -18.77 -3.28
C LYS A 31 9.52 -18.05 -4.21
N ASP A 32 9.16 -18.65 -5.33
CA ASP A 32 8.28 -18.02 -6.33
C ASP A 32 6.85 -17.80 -5.78
N MET A 33 6.33 -18.79 -5.03
CA MET A 33 5.05 -18.65 -4.34
C MET A 33 5.11 -17.51 -3.30
N CYS A 34 6.17 -17.48 -2.49
CA CYS A 34 6.38 -16.41 -1.49
C CYS A 34 6.50 -15.03 -2.14
N GLN A 35 7.16 -14.94 -3.30
CA GLN A 35 7.29 -13.69 -4.06
C GLN A 35 5.94 -13.21 -4.56
N ARG A 36 5.08 -14.10 -5.06
CA ARG A 36 3.71 -13.77 -5.46
C ARG A 36 2.89 -13.28 -4.29
N ILE A 37 2.91 -14.01 -3.16
CA ILE A 37 2.19 -13.63 -1.94
C ILE A 37 2.66 -12.27 -1.42
N LEU A 38 3.96 -11.98 -1.48
CA LEU A 38 4.50 -10.68 -1.12
C LEU A 38 3.93 -9.56 -2.00
N GLY A 39 3.86 -9.77 -3.31
CA GLY A 39 3.28 -8.80 -4.24
C GLY A 39 1.79 -8.54 -3.94
N GLU A 40 1.02 -9.60 -3.70
CA GLU A 40 -0.40 -9.50 -3.32
C GLU A 40 -0.57 -8.76 -1.97
N ALA A 41 0.27 -9.06 -0.97
CA ALA A 41 0.23 -8.42 0.33
C ALA A 41 0.57 -6.91 0.24
N LEU A 42 1.59 -6.53 -0.52
CA LEU A 42 1.95 -5.13 -0.76
C LEU A 42 0.84 -4.36 -1.46
N PHE A 43 0.20 -4.98 -2.47
CA PHE A 43 -0.96 -4.41 -3.15
C PHE A 43 -2.13 -4.18 -2.19
N LEU A 44 -2.46 -5.18 -1.36
CA LEU A 44 -3.53 -5.06 -0.37
C LEU A 44 -3.22 -3.98 0.68
N ARG A 45 -1.96 -3.84 1.11
CA ARG A 45 -1.55 -2.78 2.04
C ARG A 45 -1.76 -1.40 1.44
N ALA A 46 -1.38 -1.21 0.19
CA ALA A 46 -1.60 0.03 -0.54
C ALA A 46 -3.10 0.37 -0.64
N LEU A 47 -3.93 -0.62 -1.00
CA LEU A 47 -5.38 -0.47 -1.12
C LEU A 47 -6.03 -0.10 0.22
N CYS A 48 -5.64 -0.76 1.30
CA CYS A 48 -6.13 -0.45 2.65
C CYS A 48 -5.82 1.00 3.07
N HIS A 49 -4.57 1.45 2.89
CA HIS A 49 -4.21 2.84 3.20
C HIS A 49 -4.94 3.84 2.30
N PHE A 50 -5.14 3.50 1.02
CA PHE A 50 -5.89 4.35 0.09
C PHE A 50 -7.35 4.50 0.51
N ASP A 51 -8.04 3.40 0.82
CA ASP A 51 -9.43 3.44 1.26
C ASP A 51 -9.60 4.18 2.60
N LEU A 52 -8.68 3.96 3.55
CA LEU A 52 -8.67 4.72 4.81
C LEU A 52 -8.51 6.22 4.55
N CYS A 53 -7.56 6.61 3.70
CA CYS A 53 -7.30 8.01 3.40
C CYS A 53 -8.50 8.65 2.69
N ARG A 54 -9.09 7.94 1.72
CA ARG A 54 -10.25 8.42 0.96
C ARG A 54 -11.49 8.63 1.82
N VAL A 55 -11.71 7.77 2.83
CA VAL A 55 -12.92 7.81 3.68
C VAL A 55 -12.75 8.74 4.89
N TYR A 56 -11.52 8.84 5.45
CA TYR A 56 -11.30 9.49 6.74
C TYR A 56 -10.40 10.72 6.70
N ALA A 57 -9.88 11.09 5.53
CA ALA A 57 -9.11 12.32 5.35
C ALA A 57 -9.78 13.26 4.36
N GLN A 58 -9.31 14.51 4.33
CA GLN A 58 -9.69 15.44 3.29
C GLN A 58 -9.02 15.08 1.96
N PRO A 59 -9.59 15.48 0.80
CA PRO A 59 -9.00 15.20 -0.51
C PRO A 59 -7.56 15.70 -0.63
N TYR A 60 -6.75 15.05 -1.47
CA TYR A 60 -5.32 15.37 -1.65
C TYR A 60 -5.04 16.85 -1.92
N ASN A 61 -5.94 17.54 -2.63
CA ASN A 61 -5.85 18.95 -3.00
C ASN A 61 -6.43 19.93 -1.97
N TYR A 62 -6.84 19.46 -0.80
CA TYR A 62 -7.39 20.33 0.25
C TYR A 62 -6.40 21.41 0.69
N THR A 63 -5.11 21.08 0.75
CA THR A 63 -4.01 22.06 0.85
C THR A 63 -3.13 21.94 -0.39
N SER A 64 -2.46 23.05 -0.77
CA SER A 64 -1.64 23.09 -1.99
C SER A 64 -0.49 22.07 -2.03
N ASP A 65 -0.02 21.64 -0.86
CA ASP A 65 1.10 20.73 -0.65
C ASP A 65 0.69 19.34 -0.08
N ALA A 66 -0.61 19.13 0.15
CA ALA A 66 -1.17 17.95 0.81
C ALA A 66 -0.57 17.65 2.20
N SER A 67 -0.21 18.73 2.94
CA SER A 67 0.36 18.63 4.30
C SER A 67 -0.66 18.37 5.39
N HIS A 68 -1.95 18.54 5.10
CA HIS A 68 -3.03 18.28 6.05
C HIS A 68 -3.08 16.82 6.51
N LEU A 69 -3.73 16.57 7.66
CA LEU A 69 -3.76 15.26 8.30
C LEU A 69 -4.50 14.22 7.46
N GLY A 70 -3.79 13.15 7.16
CA GLY A 70 -4.29 11.93 6.55
C GLY A 70 -4.71 10.89 7.60
N VAL A 71 -4.17 9.69 7.49
CA VAL A 71 -4.41 8.54 8.38
C VAL A 71 -3.08 7.99 8.91
N PRO A 72 -3.10 7.20 10.00
CA PRO A 72 -1.92 6.48 10.45
C PRO A 72 -1.39 5.51 9.39
N ILE A 73 -0.08 5.52 9.15
CA ILE A 73 0.60 4.58 8.28
C ILE A 73 1.14 3.42 9.12
N LEU A 74 0.60 2.21 8.91
CA LEU A 74 1.04 1.01 9.61
C LEU A 74 1.83 0.11 8.66
N LEU A 75 3.16 0.03 8.85
CA LEU A 75 4.06 -0.83 8.07
C LEU A 75 4.47 -2.11 8.82
N LYS A 76 4.11 -2.19 10.09
CA LYS A 76 4.24 -3.36 10.96
C LYS A 76 3.00 -3.47 11.85
N THR A 77 2.75 -4.63 12.41
CA THR A 77 1.71 -4.77 13.42
C THR A 77 2.14 -4.02 14.68
N PRO A 78 1.36 -3.02 15.15
CA PRO A 78 1.73 -2.26 16.34
C PRO A 78 1.65 -3.14 17.59
N GLY A 79 2.58 -2.94 18.51
CA GLY A 79 2.52 -3.49 19.86
C GLY A 79 1.51 -2.75 20.75
N PRO A 80 1.21 -3.28 21.94
CA PRO A 80 0.23 -2.68 22.85
C PRO A 80 0.60 -1.26 23.31
N ASP A 81 1.88 -0.92 23.33
CA ASP A 81 2.41 0.38 23.77
C ASP A 81 2.76 1.33 22.63
N ASP A 82 2.57 0.90 21.35
CA ASP A 82 2.86 1.71 20.18
C ASP A 82 1.82 2.82 20.02
N ASN A 83 2.25 4.06 20.18
CA ASN A 83 1.39 5.22 19.96
C ASN A 83 1.48 5.66 18.49
N VAL A 84 0.43 5.39 17.71
CA VAL A 84 0.40 5.66 16.27
C VAL A 84 -0.36 6.94 16.00
N SER A 85 0.33 7.95 15.47
CA SER A 85 -0.25 9.25 15.08
C SER A 85 -0.67 9.25 13.60
N ARG A 86 -1.54 10.20 13.25
CA ARG A 86 -1.90 10.45 11.84
C ARG A 86 -0.72 11.12 11.13
N GLU A 87 -0.47 10.67 9.91
CA GLU A 87 0.52 11.28 9.01
C GLU A 87 -0.15 12.24 8.02
N SER A 88 0.64 13.05 7.30
CA SER A 88 0.08 13.92 6.26
C SER A 88 -0.46 13.08 5.08
N VAL A 89 -1.48 13.60 4.42
CA VAL A 89 -2.05 12.96 3.21
C VAL A 89 -0.97 12.71 2.17
N LYS A 90 -0.03 13.64 1.98
CA LYS A 90 1.13 13.47 1.09
C LYS A 90 1.93 12.22 1.42
N LYS A 91 2.29 12.01 2.69
CA LYS A 91 3.06 10.83 3.12
C LYS A 91 2.28 9.53 2.91
N VAL A 92 0.97 9.53 3.20
CA VAL A 92 0.11 8.35 2.97
C VAL A 92 0.13 7.98 1.48
N TYR A 93 -0.05 8.93 0.57
CA TYR A 93 -0.03 8.66 -0.87
C TYR A 93 1.35 8.22 -1.37
N LEU A 94 2.44 8.78 -0.87
CA LEU A 94 3.79 8.33 -1.20
C LEU A 94 4.02 6.87 -0.77
N GLN A 95 3.54 6.49 0.43
CA GLN A 95 3.63 5.11 0.89
C GLN A 95 2.78 4.15 0.03
N ILE A 96 1.57 4.56 -0.36
CA ILE A 96 0.72 3.79 -1.27
C ILE A 96 1.45 3.52 -2.60
N LEU A 97 2.03 4.56 -3.20
CA LEU A 97 2.78 4.41 -4.46
C LEU A 97 4.00 3.50 -4.32
N ALA A 98 4.77 3.65 -3.23
CA ALA A 98 5.92 2.80 -2.96
C ALA A 98 5.53 1.32 -2.80
N ASP A 99 4.44 1.02 -2.12
CA ASP A 99 3.94 -0.36 -1.99
C ASP A 99 3.46 -0.93 -3.32
N LEU A 100 2.81 -0.12 -4.15
CA LEU A 100 2.37 -0.54 -5.49
C LEU A 100 3.54 -0.80 -6.44
N GLU A 101 4.60 0.02 -6.39
CA GLU A 101 5.81 -0.19 -7.19
C GLU A 101 6.52 -1.48 -6.79
N ARG A 102 6.70 -1.71 -5.49
CA ARG A 102 7.27 -2.97 -4.97
C ARG A 102 6.43 -4.19 -5.33
N ALA A 103 5.10 -4.08 -5.27
CA ALA A 103 4.21 -5.15 -5.71
C ALA A 103 4.41 -5.46 -7.20
N ALA A 104 4.51 -4.44 -8.05
CA ALA A 104 4.78 -4.62 -9.48
C ALA A 104 6.11 -5.31 -9.74
N ASP A 105 7.16 -4.99 -8.98
CA ASP A 105 8.47 -5.66 -9.10
C ASP A 105 8.39 -7.13 -8.76
N CYS A 106 7.63 -7.50 -7.70
CA CYS A 106 7.38 -8.89 -7.34
C CYS A 106 6.76 -9.68 -8.51
N PHE A 107 5.78 -9.10 -9.19
CA PHE A 107 5.07 -9.76 -10.30
C PHE A 107 5.87 -9.81 -11.61
N ARG A 108 6.67 -8.75 -11.90
CA ARG A 108 7.60 -8.76 -13.04
C ARG A 108 8.62 -9.87 -12.93
N ALA A 109 9.16 -10.10 -11.74
CA ALA A 109 10.12 -11.17 -11.48
C ALA A 109 9.58 -12.58 -11.77
N LEU A 110 8.25 -12.76 -11.75
CA LEU A 110 7.57 -14.03 -11.95
C LEU A 110 7.01 -14.21 -13.38
N ASN A 111 7.19 -13.25 -14.28
CA ASN A 111 6.54 -13.21 -15.61
C ASN A 111 4.99 -13.39 -15.56
N GLN A 112 4.36 -13.18 -14.41
CA GLN A 112 2.92 -13.29 -14.21
C GLN A 112 2.22 -11.93 -14.40
N VAL A 113 2.49 -11.29 -15.54
CA VAL A 113 2.23 -9.87 -15.73
C VAL A 113 0.76 -9.56 -16.07
N GLU A 114 -0.03 -10.50 -16.62
CA GLU A 114 -1.30 -10.12 -17.24
C GLU A 114 -2.43 -9.79 -16.26
N TYR A 115 -2.73 -10.63 -15.30
CA TYR A 115 -3.90 -10.45 -14.45
C TYR A 115 -3.72 -9.36 -13.37
N ILE A 116 -2.57 -9.35 -12.74
CA ILE A 116 -2.28 -8.44 -11.63
C ILE A 116 -1.84 -7.07 -12.13
N MET A 117 -1.20 -7.00 -13.32
CA MET A 117 -0.95 -5.72 -14.00
C MET A 117 -2.23 -5.01 -14.45
N LEU A 118 -3.30 -5.73 -14.73
CA LEU A 118 -4.60 -5.11 -14.98
C LEU A 118 -5.16 -4.45 -13.71
N LEU A 119 -5.11 -5.12 -12.58
CA LEU A 119 -5.51 -4.56 -11.29
C LEU A 119 -4.57 -3.42 -10.86
N TYR A 120 -3.26 -3.61 -11.01
CA TYR A 120 -2.24 -2.61 -10.71
C TYR A 120 -2.37 -1.36 -11.61
N LYS A 121 -2.43 -1.51 -12.92
CA LYS A 121 -2.62 -0.37 -13.85
C LYS A 121 -3.92 0.38 -13.56
N ARG A 122 -4.99 -0.34 -13.27
CA ARG A 122 -6.28 0.26 -12.95
C ARG A 122 -6.24 1.02 -11.62
N SER A 123 -5.62 0.45 -10.59
CA SER A 123 -5.49 1.07 -9.27
C SER A 123 -4.47 2.22 -9.26
N THR A 124 -3.31 2.06 -9.90
CA THR A 124 -2.31 3.14 -10.02
C THR A 124 -2.81 4.26 -10.91
N HIS A 125 -3.51 3.95 -12.00
CA HIS A 125 -4.15 4.97 -12.84
C HIS A 125 -5.17 5.77 -12.01
N TYR A 126 -6.06 5.10 -11.30
CA TYR A 126 -7.04 5.75 -10.44
C TYR A 126 -6.42 6.55 -9.29
N ILE A 127 -5.38 6.02 -8.63
CA ILE A 127 -4.65 6.72 -7.57
C ILE A 127 -3.85 7.89 -8.15
N ARG A 128 -3.16 7.69 -9.28
CA ARG A 128 -2.43 8.77 -9.99
C ARG A 128 -3.38 9.82 -10.56
N GLU A 129 -4.51 9.44 -11.10
CA GLU A 129 -5.54 10.40 -11.51
C GLU A 129 -6.11 11.15 -10.31
N SER A 130 -6.35 10.48 -9.19
CA SER A 130 -6.74 11.13 -7.94
C SER A 130 -5.68 12.13 -7.44
N ILE A 131 -4.40 11.91 -7.80
CA ILE A 131 -3.29 12.84 -7.54
C ILE A 131 -3.14 13.84 -8.69
N CYS A 132 -3.23 13.41 -9.96
CA CYS A 132 -2.94 14.22 -11.16
C CYS A 132 -4.12 15.07 -11.62
N ILE A 133 -5.37 14.68 -11.43
CA ILE A 133 -6.54 15.55 -11.68
C ILE A 133 -6.43 16.81 -10.82
N TRP A 134 -5.64 16.75 -9.74
CA TRP A 134 -5.52 17.82 -8.76
C TRP A 134 -4.15 18.50 -8.74
N LYS A 135 -3.17 18.02 -9.51
CA LYS A 135 -1.90 18.73 -9.71
C LYS A 135 -1.38 18.51 -11.12
N ILE A 136 -1.80 19.36 -12.01
CA ILE A 136 -1.09 19.64 -13.26
C ILE A 136 0.37 19.96 -12.89
N GLY A 137 1.30 19.01 -13.08
CA GLY A 137 2.70 19.26 -12.84
C GLY A 137 3.57 18.06 -12.43
N ILE A 138 3.01 16.85 -12.28
CA ILE A 138 3.83 15.64 -12.20
C ILE A 138 3.66 14.86 -13.49
N THR A 139 4.33 15.35 -14.54
CA THR A 139 4.67 14.53 -15.72
C THR A 139 5.80 13.58 -15.37
N PRO A 140 5.83 12.37 -15.94
CA PRO A 140 6.86 11.35 -15.75
C PRO A 140 8.23 11.84 -16.18
#